data_f1cc6d563586e03488b9f7119a22b34c
#
_entry.id   f1cc6d563586e03488b9f7119a22b34c
#
_cell.length_a   1.000
_cell.length_b   1.000
_cell.length_c   1.000
_cell.angle_alpha   90.00
_cell.angle_beta   90.00
_cell.angle_gamma   90.00
#
_symmetry.space_group_name_H-M   'P 1'
#
loop_
_entity.id
_entity.type
_entity.pdbx_description
1 polymer ?
#
loop_
_entity_poly.entity_id
_entity_poly.type
_entity_poly.pdbx_seq_one_letter_code
_entity_poly.pdbx_strand_id
1 'polypeptide(L)'
;MKALVKEKAEIGLHLKDVEVPKVGDNDVLIKVKSTAICGTDLHIWNWDSWASKAIKPPLTLGHEFMGTIHKVGTNVDRFRIGDRVAVESHIVGNRSRNARAGRLHLDPDTIKLGVD
;
A
#
# COMPACT_ATOMS: atom_id res chain seq x y z
N MET A 1 1.71 -14.99 5.34
CA MET A 1 2.33 -14.00 6.25
C MET A 1 1.27 -13.40 7.15
N LYS A 2 1.65 -12.89 8.35
CA LYS A 2 0.70 -12.18 9.22
C LYS A 2 0.42 -10.78 8.66
N ALA A 3 -0.86 -10.38 8.66
CA ALA A 3 -1.28 -9.04 8.27
C ALA A 3 -2.51 -8.58 9.07
N LEU A 4 -2.66 -7.27 9.25
CA LEU A 4 -3.91 -6.67 9.72
C LEU A 4 -4.85 -6.48 8.52
N VAL A 5 -6.05 -7.02 8.65
CA VAL A 5 -7.04 -7.06 7.56
C VAL A 5 -8.35 -6.42 8.01
N LYS A 6 -8.85 -5.48 7.23
CA LYS A 6 -10.24 -5.02 7.28
C LYS A 6 -11.09 -6.04 6.53
N GLU A 7 -11.67 -6.98 7.24
CA GLU A 7 -12.41 -8.10 6.64
C GLU A 7 -13.85 -7.73 6.30
N LYS A 8 -14.47 -6.90 7.15
CA LYS A 8 -15.88 -6.52 7.04
C LYS A 8 -16.07 -5.02 7.22
N ALA A 9 -17.23 -4.56 6.78
CA ALA A 9 -17.71 -3.17 6.91
C ALA A 9 -18.22 -2.87 8.33
N GLU A 10 -17.36 -3.01 9.35
CA GLU A 10 -17.67 -2.82 10.78
C GLU A 10 -16.45 -2.30 11.54
N ILE A 11 -16.59 -1.91 12.80
CA ILE A 11 -15.47 -1.48 13.64
C ILE A 11 -14.49 -2.64 13.85
N GLY A 12 -13.20 -2.35 13.81
CA GLY A 12 -12.12 -3.29 14.12
C GLY A 12 -11.33 -3.77 12.92
N LEU A 13 -10.25 -4.51 13.22
CA LEU A 13 -9.35 -5.18 12.27
C LEU A 13 -9.06 -6.58 12.80
N HIS A 14 -8.71 -7.48 11.89
CA HIS A 14 -8.38 -8.86 12.22
C HIS A 14 -6.92 -9.17 11.85
N LEU A 15 -6.17 -9.77 12.77
CA LEU A 15 -4.85 -10.34 12.47
C LEU A 15 -5.05 -11.68 11.77
N LYS A 16 -4.63 -11.77 10.52
CA LYS A 16 -4.85 -12.96 9.66
C LYS A 16 -3.55 -13.43 9.02
N ASP A 17 -3.55 -14.69 8.63
CA ASP A 17 -2.57 -15.20 7.69
C ASP A 17 -3.07 -14.94 6.27
N VAL A 18 -2.27 -14.21 5.49
CA VAL A 18 -2.54 -13.90 4.09
C VAL A 18 -1.40 -14.40 3.21
N GLU A 19 -1.68 -14.58 1.93
CA GLU A 19 -0.64 -14.95 0.97
C GLU A 19 0.42 -13.84 0.86
N VAL A 20 1.65 -14.25 0.57
CA VAL A 20 2.71 -13.29 0.22
C VAL A 20 2.44 -12.80 -1.21
N PRO A 21 2.44 -11.48 -1.46
CA PRO A 21 2.18 -10.95 -2.80
C PRO A 21 3.16 -11.48 -3.83
N LYS A 22 2.66 -11.71 -5.05
CA LYS A 22 3.50 -12.05 -6.20
C LYS A 22 4.20 -10.80 -6.70
N VAL A 23 5.45 -10.95 -7.12
CA VAL A 23 6.25 -9.86 -7.71
C VAL A 23 5.98 -9.82 -9.20
N GLY A 24 5.51 -8.68 -9.70
CA GLY A 24 5.44 -8.40 -11.14
C GLY A 24 6.80 -7.96 -11.68
N ASP A 25 6.89 -7.84 -13.01
CA ASP A 25 8.17 -7.52 -13.68
C ASP A 25 8.72 -6.14 -13.31
N ASN A 26 7.87 -5.19 -12.94
CA ASN A 26 8.25 -3.83 -12.55
C ASN A 26 8.18 -3.57 -11.04
N ASP A 27 7.98 -4.61 -10.24
CA ASP A 27 7.72 -4.50 -8.81
C ASP A 27 8.92 -4.93 -7.96
N VAL A 28 8.89 -4.52 -6.71
CA VAL A 28 9.78 -5.05 -5.66
C VAL A 28 8.95 -5.64 -4.53
N LEU A 29 9.38 -6.76 -3.96
CA LEU A 29 8.82 -7.31 -2.73
C LEU A 29 9.67 -6.84 -1.55
N ILE A 30 9.05 -6.15 -0.61
CA ILE A 30 9.71 -5.62 0.57
C ILE A 30 9.38 -6.50 1.78
N LYS A 31 10.39 -6.98 2.47
CA LYS A 31 10.24 -7.61 3.80
C LYS A 31 10.14 -6.49 4.82
N VAL A 32 8.92 -6.20 5.27
CA VAL A 32 8.62 -5.13 6.23
C VAL A 32 9.36 -5.37 7.54
N LYS A 33 10.02 -4.33 8.05
CA LYS A 33 10.72 -4.31 9.34
C LYS A 33 9.97 -3.50 10.39
N SER A 34 9.39 -2.38 9.97
CA SER A 34 8.62 -1.49 10.82
C SER A 34 7.50 -0.86 10.01
N THR A 35 6.39 -0.60 10.66
CA THR A 35 5.25 0.16 10.13
C THR A 35 4.78 1.14 11.17
N ALA A 36 4.22 2.26 10.72
CA ALA A 36 3.55 3.24 11.55
C ALA A 36 2.02 3.14 11.39
N ILE A 37 1.31 3.77 12.29
CA ILE A 37 -0.15 3.90 12.25
C ILE A 37 -0.47 5.34 11.83
N CYS A 38 -1.17 5.48 10.71
CA CYS A 38 -1.68 6.75 10.20
C CYS A 38 -3.09 7.05 10.76
N GLY A 39 -3.49 8.32 10.74
CA GLY A 39 -4.88 8.70 11.01
C GLY A 39 -5.89 8.01 10.09
N THR A 40 -5.50 7.70 8.85
CA THR A 40 -6.30 6.92 7.89
C THR A 40 -6.62 5.52 8.41
N ASP A 41 -5.68 4.86 9.09
CA ASP A 41 -5.90 3.54 9.68
C ASP A 41 -6.96 3.59 10.80
N LEU A 42 -7.03 4.71 11.56
CA LEU A 42 -8.05 4.93 12.59
C LEU A 42 -9.44 5.14 11.98
N HIS A 43 -9.54 5.86 10.86
CA HIS A 43 -10.79 5.99 10.10
C HIS A 43 -11.28 4.62 9.61
N ILE A 44 -10.37 3.81 9.08
CA ILE A 44 -10.68 2.44 8.61
C ILE A 44 -11.05 1.53 9.79
N TRP A 45 -10.33 1.62 10.92
CA TRP A 45 -10.66 0.90 12.15
C TRP A 45 -12.09 1.21 12.60
N ASN A 46 -12.41 2.50 12.74
CA ASN A 46 -13.71 2.97 13.23
C ASN A 46 -14.85 2.75 12.24
N TRP A 47 -14.55 2.46 10.99
CA TRP A 47 -15.52 2.34 9.91
C TRP A 47 -16.43 3.57 9.78
N ASP A 48 -15.87 4.74 9.84
CA ASP A 48 -16.60 6.00 9.80
C ASP A 48 -17.20 6.33 8.42
N SER A 49 -17.81 7.51 8.29
CA SER A 49 -18.48 7.95 7.07
C SER A 49 -17.55 8.08 5.85
N TRP A 50 -16.26 8.33 6.07
CA TRP A 50 -15.26 8.35 5.00
C TRP A 50 -14.87 6.92 4.61
N ALA A 51 -14.49 6.09 5.58
CA ALA A 51 -14.06 4.72 5.33
C ALA A 51 -15.16 3.90 4.64
N SER A 52 -16.43 4.07 5.05
CA SER A 52 -17.57 3.36 4.47
C SER A 52 -17.81 3.67 2.98
N LYS A 53 -17.31 4.82 2.50
CA LYS A 53 -17.42 5.23 1.09
C LYS A 53 -16.17 4.90 0.27
N ALA A 54 -14.99 4.98 0.91
CA ALA A 54 -13.70 4.86 0.24
C ALA A 54 -13.17 3.42 0.21
N ILE A 55 -13.45 2.63 1.25
CA ILE A 55 -12.82 1.32 1.45
C ILE A 55 -13.75 0.18 1.03
N LYS A 56 -13.19 -0.81 0.36
CA LYS A 56 -13.89 -2.04 -0.05
C LYS A 56 -13.23 -3.24 0.64
N PRO A 57 -13.84 -3.79 1.71
CA PRO A 57 -13.33 -5.02 2.31
C PRO A 57 -13.46 -6.23 1.35
N PRO A 58 -12.55 -7.24 1.44
CA PRO A 58 -11.42 -7.30 2.36
C PRO A 58 -10.23 -6.46 1.91
N LEU A 59 -9.54 -5.79 2.84
CA LEU A 59 -8.37 -4.95 2.57
C LEU A 59 -7.25 -5.28 3.58
N THR A 60 -6.03 -5.49 3.11
CA THR A 60 -4.84 -5.53 3.96
C THR A 60 -4.35 -4.11 4.23
N LEU A 61 -4.32 -3.70 5.50
CA LEU A 61 -3.93 -2.35 5.90
C LEU A 61 -2.41 -2.17 5.96
N GLY A 62 -2.03 -0.90 5.94
CA GLY A 62 -0.69 -0.39 6.17
C GLY A 62 -0.09 0.27 4.93
N HIS A 63 0.30 1.53 5.07
CA HIS A 63 0.84 2.34 3.98
C HIS A 63 2.04 3.19 4.39
N GLU A 64 2.42 3.17 5.66
CA GLU A 64 3.60 3.85 6.20
C GLU A 64 4.58 2.81 6.74
N PHE A 65 5.47 2.31 5.89
CA PHE A 65 6.38 1.23 6.28
C PHE A 65 7.78 1.37 5.68
N MET A 66 8.70 0.67 6.32
CA MET A 66 10.07 0.49 5.84
C MET A 66 10.50 -0.96 5.95
N GLY A 67 11.47 -1.33 5.16
CA GLY A 67 11.96 -2.70 5.17
C GLY A 67 13.19 -2.91 4.31
N THR A 68 13.42 -4.16 3.96
CA THR A 68 14.48 -4.58 3.04
C THR A 68 13.88 -5.24 1.80
N ILE A 69 14.46 -4.96 0.65
CA ILE A 69 14.06 -5.60 -0.60
C ILE A 69 14.37 -7.08 -0.52
N HIS A 70 13.35 -7.92 -0.72
CA HIS A 70 13.43 -9.38 -0.67
C HIS A 70 13.45 -10.02 -2.05
N LYS A 71 12.71 -9.43 -3.01
CA LYS A 71 12.71 -9.82 -4.43
C LYS A 71 12.57 -8.58 -5.30
N VAL A 72 13.08 -8.67 -6.52
CA VAL A 72 12.96 -7.64 -7.57
C VAL A 72 12.39 -8.27 -8.84
N GLY A 73 11.55 -7.52 -9.54
CA GLY A 73 11.05 -7.90 -10.87
C GLY A 73 12.12 -7.77 -11.94
N THR A 74 11.88 -8.38 -13.09
CA THR A 74 12.86 -8.49 -14.19
C THR A 74 13.26 -7.16 -14.80
N ASN A 75 12.40 -6.15 -14.75
CA ASN A 75 12.62 -4.80 -15.29
C ASN A 75 13.15 -3.80 -14.26
N VAL A 76 13.40 -4.24 -13.02
CA VAL A 76 13.85 -3.37 -11.93
C VAL A 76 15.38 -3.34 -11.90
N ASP A 77 15.97 -2.20 -12.26
CA ASP A 77 17.42 -1.98 -12.30
C ASP A 77 17.95 -1.06 -11.19
N ARG A 78 17.05 -0.28 -10.54
CA ARG A 78 17.40 0.75 -9.55
C ARG A 78 17.56 0.22 -8.12
N PHE A 79 17.09 -0.99 -7.86
CA PHE A 79 17.07 -1.60 -6.52
C PHE A 79 17.68 -2.99 -6.53
N ARG A 80 18.30 -3.39 -5.41
CA ARG A 80 18.90 -4.70 -5.22
C ARG A 80 18.32 -5.40 -4.00
N ILE A 81 18.33 -6.73 -4.02
CA ILE A 81 17.98 -7.54 -2.84
C ILE A 81 18.89 -7.15 -1.67
N GLY A 82 18.28 -6.87 -0.51
CA GLY A 82 18.97 -6.41 0.69
C GLY A 82 18.97 -4.90 0.91
N ASP A 83 18.65 -4.08 -0.10
CA ASP A 83 18.55 -2.63 0.06
C ASP A 83 17.50 -2.28 1.12
N ARG A 84 17.83 -1.28 1.95
CA ARG A 84 16.90 -0.71 2.93
C ARG A 84 16.11 0.41 2.28
N VAL A 85 14.79 0.33 2.37
CA VAL A 85 13.89 1.29 1.73
C VAL A 85 12.80 1.76 2.69
N ALA A 86 12.41 3.03 2.57
CA ALA A 86 11.12 3.55 3.03
C ALA A 86 10.23 3.73 1.81
N VAL A 87 8.93 3.55 1.98
CA VAL A 87 8.00 3.48 0.86
C VAL A 87 7.20 4.78 0.73
N GLU A 88 7.16 5.33 -0.47
CA GLU A 88 6.11 6.25 -0.90
C GLU A 88 4.89 5.42 -1.29
N SER A 89 3.79 5.60 -0.57
CA SER A 89 2.63 4.72 -0.69
C SER A 89 1.71 5.04 -1.87
N HIS A 90 1.99 6.09 -2.65
CA HIS A 90 1.17 6.51 -3.78
C HIS A 90 1.77 6.02 -5.10
N ILE A 91 1.02 5.18 -5.81
CA ILE A 91 1.37 4.72 -7.16
C ILE A 91 0.60 5.57 -8.16
N VAL A 92 1.29 6.44 -8.88
CA VAL A 92 0.68 7.38 -9.83
C VAL A 92 0.61 6.80 -11.25
N GLY A 93 -0.47 7.12 -11.97
CA GLY A 93 -0.75 6.53 -13.28
C GLY A 93 0.01 7.11 -14.47
N ASN A 94 0.70 8.23 -14.36
CA ASN A 94 1.49 8.92 -15.39
C ASN A 94 0.72 9.32 -16.70
N ARG A 95 -0.58 9.06 -16.79
CA ARG A 95 -1.38 9.29 -18.02
C ARG A 95 -2.25 10.52 -17.97
N SER A 96 -2.67 10.95 -16.78
CA SER A 96 -3.53 12.12 -16.62
C SER A 96 -2.85 13.41 -17.04
N ARG A 97 -3.66 14.45 -17.34
CA ARG A 97 -3.15 15.80 -17.62
C ARG A 97 -2.28 16.33 -16.47
N ASN A 98 -2.69 16.07 -15.22
CA ASN A 98 -1.96 16.51 -14.05
C ASN A 98 -0.61 15.78 -13.92
N ALA A 99 -0.59 14.46 -14.05
CA ALA A 99 0.64 13.66 -13.99
C ALA A 99 1.64 14.09 -15.07
N ARG A 100 1.18 14.27 -16.32
CA ARG A 100 2.00 14.76 -17.44
C ARG A 100 2.54 16.18 -17.27
N ALA A 101 1.88 17.00 -16.46
CA ALA A 101 2.32 18.35 -16.08
C ALA A 101 3.21 18.36 -14.82
N GLY A 102 3.67 17.19 -14.32
CA GLY A 102 4.48 17.08 -13.12
C GLY A 102 3.71 17.23 -11.80
N ARG A 103 2.37 17.29 -11.85
CA ARG A 103 1.50 17.43 -10.68
C ARG A 103 0.99 16.05 -10.23
N LEU A 104 1.93 15.18 -9.85
CA LEU A 104 1.64 13.78 -9.52
C LEU A 104 0.62 13.62 -8.38
N HIS A 105 0.65 14.52 -7.39
CA HIS A 105 -0.29 14.52 -6.26
C HIS A 105 -1.75 14.84 -6.64
N LEU A 106 -2.01 15.29 -7.87
CA LEU A 106 -3.34 15.55 -8.42
C LEU A 106 -3.74 14.51 -9.47
N ASP A 107 -3.01 13.40 -9.57
CA ASP A 107 -3.35 12.34 -10.50
C ASP A 107 -4.60 11.57 -10.01
N PRO A 108 -5.72 11.56 -10.78
CA PRO A 108 -6.94 10.88 -10.37
C PRO A 108 -6.82 9.35 -10.38
N ASP A 109 -5.81 8.81 -11.08
CA ASP A 109 -5.58 7.37 -11.21
C ASP A 109 -4.59 6.86 -10.15
N THR A 110 -4.29 7.66 -9.13
CA THR A 110 -3.39 7.26 -8.03
C THR A 110 -3.99 6.12 -7.21
N ILE A 111 -3.23 5.04 -7.07
CA ILE A 111 -3.52 3.92 -6.16
C ILE A 111 -2.76 4.16 -4.85
N LYS A 112 -3.45 3.98 -3.73
CA LYS A 112 -2.87 4.13 -2.38
C LYS A 112 -2.72 2.77 -1.73
N LEU A 113 -1.49 2.34 -1.54
CA LEU A 113 -1.19 1.07 -0.88
C LEU A 113 -1.88 0.98 0.48
N GLY A 114 -2.54 -0.14 0.78
CA GLY A 114 -3.21 -0.38 2.05
C GLY A 114 -4.47 0.46 2.31
N VAL A 115 -4.98 1.15 1.27
CA VAL A 115 -6.21 1.98 1.30
C VAL A 115 -7.13 1.64 0.14
N ASP A 116 -6.59 1.41 -1.07
CA ASP A 116 -7.35 1.05 -2.29
C ASP A 116 -7.28 -0.45 -2.59
#